data_c66d6f04d77d9b586fe7730a7ea115f7
#
_entry.id   c66d6f04d77d9b586fe7730a7ea115f7
#
_cell.length_a   1.000
_cell.length_b   1.000
_cell.length_c   1.000
_cell.angle_alpha   90.00
_cell.angle_beta   90.00
_cell.angle_gamma   90.00
#
_symmetry.space_group_name_H-M   'P 1'
#
loop_
_entity.id
_entity.type
_entity.pdbx_description
1 polymer ?
#
loop_
_entity_poly.entity_id
_entity_poly.type
_entity_poly.pdbx_seq_one_letter_code
_entity_poly.pdbx_strand_id
1 'polypeptide(L)'
;MPVSTFRVARRRFASIGLAVIASTLLLTTSTASAQDVMTKESAAVVKAAFLADLEVMRGKFIGLAQAFPADKYTWRPMDGVRSVSEVLMLIASEGYGFAPTGLGGKAGLTREEMAPLSKVTDKAQVIDHLTKGFAHAKKEIESIDPATLTGKRRVMGQDRALPDIVIAIGGDMHEHLGQLIAYARTNHVVPPWSK
;
A
#
# COMPACT_ATOMS: atom_id res chain seq x y z
N MET A 1 -52.85 -87.73 -20.00
CA MET A 1 -52.83 -86.42 -19.33
C MET A 1 -52.25 -85.41 -20.31
N PRO A 2 -53.02 -84.45 -20.82
CA PRO A 2 -52.58 -83.59 -21.91
C PRO A 2 -51.83 -82.34 -21.40
N VAL A 3 -50.73 -82.04 -22.09
CA VAL A 3 -49.92 -80.82 -21.87
C VAL A 3 -50.52 -79.68 -22.69
N SER A 4 -50.94 -78.65 -22.00
CA SER A 4 -51.51 -77.44 -22.58
C SER A 4 -50.39 -76.53 -23.14
N THR A 5 -50.45 -76.27 -24.45
CA THR A 5 -49.57 -75.33 -25.14
C THR A 5 -50.13 -73.91 -25.06
N PHE A 6 -49.48 -73.07 -24.33
CA PHE A 6 -49.79 -71.62 -24.32
C PHE A 6 -49.13 -70.93 -25.51
N ARG A 7 -49.92 -70.33 -26.38
CA ARG A 7 -49.50 -69.47 -27.46
C ARG A 7 -49.22 -68.07 -26.88
N VAL A 8 -47.98 -67.60 -26.97
CA VAL A 8 -47.60 -66.24 -26.63
C VAL A 8 -47.83 -65.37 -27.84
N ALA A 9 -48.74 -64.40 -27.69
CA ALA A 9 -48.99 -63.36 -28.66
C ALA A 9 -47.86 -62.35 -28.71
N ARG A 10 -47.19 -62.22 -29.84
CA ARG A 10 -46.19 -61.17 -30.07
C ARG A 10 -46.92 -59.82 -30.26
N ARG A 11 -46.82 -58.93 -29.24
CA ARG A 11 -47.14 -57.50 -29.38
C ARG A 11 -45.99 -56.80 -30.04
N ARG A 12 -46.25 -56.17 -31.17
CA ARG A 12 -45.34 -55.23 -31.85
C ARG A 12 -45.33 -53.98 -31.05
N PHE A 13 -44.18 -53.65 -30.40
CA PHE A 13 -43.95 -52.37 -29.84
C PHE A 13 -43.48 -51.44 -30.97
N ALA A 14 -44.22 -50.36 -31.19
CA ALA A 14 -43.86 -49.29 -32.05
C ALA A 14 -42.69 -48.49 -31.40
N SER A 15 -41.59 -48.40 -32.10
CA SER A 15 -40.43 -47.60 -31.68
C SER A 15 -40.76 -46.12 -31.77
N ILE A 16 -41.00 -45.49 -30.62
CA ILE A 16 -41.06 -44.04 -30.52
C ILE A 16 -39.60 -43.54 -30.48
N GLY A 17 -39.18 -42.95 -31.56
CA GLY A 17 -37.87 -42.31 -31.66
C GLY A 17 -37.79 -41.11 -30.72
N LEU A 18 -37.01 -41.23 -29.65
CA LEU A 18 -36.68 -40.10 -28.76
C LEU A 18 -35.59 -39.28 -29.42
N ALA A 19 -35.99 -38.16 -30.00
CA ALA A 19 -35.06 -37.15 -30.51
C ALA A 19 -34.41 -36.45 -29.32
N VAL A 20 -33.17 -36.82 -28.97
CA VAL A 20 -32.35 -36.10 -27.98
C VAL A 20 -31.84 -34.84 -28.63
N ILE A 21 -32.47 -33.69 -28.36
CA ILE A 21 -31.94 -32.36 -28.71
C ILE A 21 -30.78 -32.13 -27.73
N ALA A 22 -29.56 -32.36 -28.21
CA ALA A 22 -28.36 -31.95 -27.53
C ALA A 22 -28.23 -30.43 -27.61
N SER A 23 -28.77 -29.70 -26.61
CA SER A 23 -28.51 -28.31 -26.42
C SER A 23 -27.05 -28.13 -25.96
N THR A 24 -26.12 -27.89 -26.89
CA THR A 24 -24.76 -27.48 -26.60
C THR A 24 -24.83 -26.08 -25.99
N LEU A 25 -24.83 -26.04 -24.65
CA LEU A 25 -24.59 -24.81 -23.89
C LEU A 25 -23.14 -24.40 -24.16
N LEU A 26 -22.93 -23.47 -25.10
CA LEU A 26 -21.66 -22.77 -25.24
C LEU A 26 -21.46 -21.96 -23.95
N LEU A 27 -20.76 -22.55 -23.00
CA LEU A 27 -20.13 -21.79 -21.92
C LEU A 27 -19.07 -20.88 -22.57
N THR A 28 -19.47 -19.66 -22.92
CA THR A 28 -18.50 -18.60 -23.16
C THR A 28 -17.80 -18.38 -21.82
N THR A 29 -16.65 -19.02 -21.63
CA THR A 29 -15.70 -18.60 -20.60
C THR A 29 -15.26 -17.19 -20.98
N SER A 30 -15.98 -16.18 -20.46
CA SER A 30 -15.43 -14.85 -20.37
C SER A 30 -14.14 -15.01 -19.58
N THR A 31 -13.00 -14.95 -20.26
CA THR A 31 -11.75 -14.64 -19.61
C THR A 31 -11.99 -13.30 -18.93
N ALA A 32 -12.23 -13.34 -17.60
CA ALA A 32 -12.26 -12.12 -16.82
C ALA A 32 -10.87 -11.50 -17.05
N SER A 33 -10.79 -10.56 -17.97
CA SER A 33 -9.72 -9.59 -18.04
C SER A 33 -9.58 -9.09 -16.61
N ALA A 34 -8.36 -9.08 -16.05
CA ALA A 34 -8.13 -8.57 -14.73
C ALA A 34 -8.74 -7.17 -14.67
N GLN A 35 -9.94 -7.10 -14.09
CA GLN A 35 -10.74 -5.89 -14.09
C GLN A 35 -9.96 -4.89 -13.24
N ASP A 36 -9.72 -3.69 -13.75
CA ASP A 36 -9.09 -2.64 -12.97
C ASP A 36 -9.81 -2.54 -11.63
N VAL A 37 -9.03 -2.54 -10.54
CA VAL A 37 -9.58 -2.55 -9.18
C VAL A 37 -10.31 -1.24 -8.89
N MET A 38 -9.98 -0.17 -9.65
CA MET A 38 -10.61 1.14 -9.53
C MET A 38 -10.52 1.93 -10.86
N THR A 39 -11.36 2.96 -10.99
CA THR A 39 -11.31 3.86 -12.15
C THR A 39 -10.18 4.89 -12.01
N LYS A 40 -9.82 5.53 -13.13
CA LYS A 40 -8.85 6.64 -13.14
C LYS A 40 -9.29 7.77 -12.20
N GLU A 41 -10.57 8.10 -12.17
CA GLU A 41 -11.15 9.17 -11.36
C GLU A 41 -11.03 8.85 -9.88
N SER A 42 -11.38 7.63 -9.46
CA SER A 42 -11.21 7.19 -8.07
C SER A 42 -9.74 7.09 -7.66
N ALA A 43 -8.86 6.66 -8.57
CA ALA A 43 -7.41 6.67 -8.33
C ALA A 43 -6.87 8.10 -8.14
N ALA A 44 -7.37 9.07 -8.92
CA ALA A 44 -7.01 10.47 -8.76
C ALA A 44 -7.44 11.03 -7.38
N VAL A 45 -8.65 10.68 -6.92
CA VAL A 45 -9.15 11.10 -5.59
C VAL A 45 -8.28 10.51 -4.48
N VAL A 46 -7.97 9.21 -4.51
CA VAL A 46 -7.12 8.55 -3.51
C VAL A 46 -5.71 9.14 -3.51
N LYS A 47 -5.11 9.36 -4.70
CA LYS A 47 -3.80 10.00 -4.83
C LYS A 47 -3.81 11.40 -4.22
N ALA A 48 -4.83 12.20 -4.50
CA ALA A 48 -4.94 13.57 -3.96
C ALA A 48 -5.09 13.57 -2.42
N ALA A 49 -5.90 12.66 -1.87
CA ALA A 49 -6.05 12.52 -0.43
C ALA A 49 -4.72 12.11 0.24
N PHE A 50 -3.98 11.19 -0.35
CA PHE A 50 -2.66 10.80 0.15
C PHE A 50 -1.64 11.94 0.10
N LEU A 51 -1.62 12.74 -0.98
CA LEU A 51 -0.75 13.92 -1.08
C LEU A 51 -1.09 14.97 -0.01
N ALA A 52 -2.38 15.16 0.30
CA ALA A 52 -2.79 16.06 1.36
C ALA A 52 -2.33 15.57 2.75
N ASP A 53 -2.44 14.28 3.03
CA ASP A 53 -1.95 13.68 4.27
C ASP A 53 -0.42 13.75 4.36
N LEU A 54 0.29 13.47 3.27
CA LEU A 54 1.75 13.58 3.19
C LEU A 54 2.24 15.00 3.57
N GLU A 55 1.52 16.03 3.14
CA GLU A 55 1.86 17.42 3.49
C GLU A 55 1.61 17.72 4.97
N VAL A 56 0.54 17.19 5.56
CA VAL A 56 0.28 17.27 7.00
C VAL A 56 1.38 16.55 7.78
N MET A 57 1.78 15.35 7.35
CA MET A 57 2.88 14.59 7.97
C MET A 57 4.20 15.34 7.88
N ARG A 58 4.53 15.89 6.70
CA ARG A 58 5.72 16.74 6.52
C ARG A 58 5.79 17.85 7.56
N GLY A 59 4.71 18.60 7.72
CA GLY A 59 4.65 19.71 8.70
C GLY A 59 4.88 19.23 10.13
N LYS A 60 4.27 18.11 10.51
CA LYS A 60 4.40 17.55 11.86
C LYS A 60 5.78 16.97 12.13
N PHE A 61 6.36 16.19 11.23
CA PHE A 61 7.70 15.62 11.41
C PHE A 61 8.77 16.70 11.46
N ILE A 62 8.75 17.68 10.55
CA ILE A 62 9.69 18.81 10.56
C ILE A 62 9.50 19.66 11.83
N GLY A 63 8.25 19.93 12.21
CA GLY A 63 7.96 20.67 13.44
C GLY A 63 8.49 19.98 14.70
N LEU A 64 8.32 18.66 14.83
CA LEU A 64 8.92 17.89 15.94
C LEU A 64 10.45 17.90 15.89
N ALA A 65 11.03 17.66 14.69
CA ALA A 65 12.48 17.71 14.53
C ALA A 65 13.05 19.07 14.99
N GLN A 66 12.39 20.17 14.64
CA GLN A 66 12.78 21.50 15.10
C GLN A 66 12.61 21.70 16.61
N ALA A 67 11.55 21.16 17.20
CA ALA A 67 11.23 21.30 18.62
C ALA A 67 12.18 20.50 19.53
N PHE A 68 12.66 19.35 19.11
CA PHE A 68 13.61 18.56 19.91
C PHE A 68 14.95 19.32 20.07
N PRO A 69 15.49 19.45 21.31
CA PRO A 69 16.86 19.91 21.52
C PRO A 69 17.88 18.98 20.84
N ALA A 70 19.01 19.52 20.39
CA ALA A 70 20.02 18.75 19.67
C ALA A 70 20.60 17.57 20.49
N ASP A 71 20.76 17.74 21.80
CA ASP A 71 21.23 16.71 22.72
C ASP A 71 20.24 15.54 22.89
N LYS A 72 18.99 15.69 22.45
CA LYS A 72 17.96 14.64 22.47
C LYS A 72 17.89 13.80 21.21
N TYR A 73 18.63 14.10 20.19
CA TYR A 73 18.57 13.35 18.92
C TYR A 73 19.04 11.89 19.04
N THR A 74 19.96 11.60 19.95
CA THR A 74 20.40 10.24 20.27
C THR A 74 19.62 9.58 21.41
N TRP A 75 18.68 10.30 22.02
CA TRP A 75 17.85 9.74 23.09
C TRP A 75 16.91 8.65 22.56
N ARG A 76 16.76 7.59 23.34
CA ARG A 76 15.82 6.47 23.12
C ARG A 76 15.21 6.05 24.45
N PRO A 77 13.99 5.50 24.47
CA PRO A 77 13.33 5.13 25.74
C PRO A 77 13.96 3.91 26.40
N MET A 78 14.58 3.02 25.63
CA MET A 78 15.27 1.82 26.08
C MET A 78 16.21 1.27 25.01
N ASP A 79 17.10 0.36 25.39
CA ASP A 79 17.98 -0.32 24.44
C ASP A 79 17.18 -1.13 23.40
N GLY A 80 17.69 -1.21 22.17
CA GLY A 80 17.06 -1.90 21.06
C GLY A 80 15.93 -1.15 20.37
N VAL A 81 15.51 0.01 20.89
CA VAL A 81 14.50 0.88 20.27
C VAL A 81 15.17 2.04 19.52
N ARG A 82 14.60 2.47 18.42
CA ARG A 82 15.12 3.61 17.63
C ARG A 82 15.18 4.89 18.49
N SER A 83 16.26 5.65 18.32
CA SER A 83 16.38 6.99 18.89
C SER A 83 15.53 8.00 18.11
N VAL A 84 15.43 9.23 18.61
CA VAL A 84 14.74 10.34 17.92
C VAL A 84 15.25 10.52 16.50
N SER A 85 16.58 10.62 16.31
CA SER A 85 17.17 10.78 14.97
C SER A 85 16.94 9.56 14.08
N GLU A 86 17.05 8.34 14.63
CA GLU A 86 16.82 7.12 13.85
C GLU A 86 15.37 7.01 13.34
N VAL A 87 14.37 7.46 14.11
CA VAL A 87 12.99 7.52 13.63
C VAL A 87 12.84 8.59 12.56
N LEU A 88 13.37 9.79 12.78
CA LEU A 88 13.31 10.88 11.80
C LEU A 88 14.00 10.51 10.48
N MET A 89 15.17 9.84 10.56
CA MET A 89 15.90 9.41 9.37
C MET A 89 15.25 8.22 8.65
N LEU A 90 14.51 7.36 9.36
CA LEU A 90 13.66 6.35 8.73
C LEU A 90 12.62 7.03 7.83
N ILE A 91 11.88 8.00 8.37
CA ILE A 91 10.87 8.76 7.60
C ILE A 91 11.49 9.52 6.42
N ALA A 92 12.67 10.12 6.60
CA ALA A 92 13.39 10.74 5.49
C ALA A 92 13.72 9.73 4.37
N SER A 93 14.20 8.54 4.75
CA SER A 93 14.50 7.45 3.82
C SER A 93 13.27 6.93 3.08
N GLU A 94 12.13 6.86 3.76
CA GLU A 94 10.85 6.49 3.16
C GLU A 94 10.38 7.54 2.15
N GLY A 95 10.58 8.81 2.45
CA GLY A 95 10.32 9.92 1.53
C GLY A 95 11.18 9.84 0.26
N TYR A 96 12.43 9.41 0.35
CA TYR A 96 13.28 9.19 -0.82
C TYR A 96 12.94 7.91 -1.59
N GLY A 97 12.45 6.87 -0.94
CA GLY A 97 12.31 5.55 -1.53
C GLY A 97 10.90 4.97 -1.46
N PHE A 98 10.46 4.56 -0.30
CA PHE A 98 9.27 3.74 -0.14
C PHE A 98 7.98 4.43 -0.62
N ALA A 99 7.76 5.69 -0.22
CA ALA A 99 6.55 6.41 -0.59
C ALA A 99 6.41 6.62 -2.12
N PRO A 100 7.41 7.15 -2.83
CA PRO A 100 7.28 7.32 -4.27
C PRO A 100 7.26 5.99 -5.02
N THR A 101 8.14 5.03 -4.70
CA THR A 101 8.22 3.76 -5.45
C THR A 101 7.01 2.87 -5.24
N GLY A 102 6.39 2.91 -4.06
CA GLY A 102 5.15 2.20 -3.77
C GLY A 102 4.01 2.59 -4.72
N LEU A 103 3.95 3.85 -5.14
CA LEU A 103 2.99 4.34 -6.12
C LEU A 103 3.49 4.26 -7.57
N GLY A 104 4.75 3.85 -7.81
CA GLY A 104 5.35 3.71 -9.14
C GLY A 104 6.15 4.90 -9.61
N GLY A 105 6.46 5.83 -8.74
CA GLY A 105 7.47 6.87 -8.94
C GLY A 105 8.89 6.33 -8.78
N LYS A 106 9.87 7.21 -8.82
CA LYS A 106 11.29 6.87 -8.74
C LYS A 106 11.85 7.14 -7.36
N ALA A 107 12.81 6.32 -6.93
CA ALA A 107 13.60 6.62 -5.75
C ALA A 107 14.49 7.85 -5.98
N GLY A 108 14.63 8.70 -4.95
CA GLY A 108 15.49 9.88 -5.00
C GLY A 108 16.95 9.60 -4.66
N LEU A 109 17.18 8.47 -3.97
CA LEU A 109 18.51 7.98 -3.60
C LEU A 109 18.62 6.50 -3.92
N THR A 110 19.82 6.04 -4.24
CA THR A 110 20.13 4.62 -4.36
C THR A 110 20.13 3.96 -2.98
N ARG A 111 20.14 2.64 -2.95
CA ARG A 111 20.22 1.86 -1.70
C ARG A 111 21.53 2.16 -0.94
N GLU A 112 22.63 2.31 -1.66
CA GLU A 112 23.95 2.62 -1.13
C GLU A 112 23.99 4.01 -0.49
N GLU A 113 23.33 5.00 -1.12
CA GLU A 113 23.20 6.36 -0.58
C GLU A 113 22.26 6.44 0.63
N MET A 114 21.23 5.60 0.68
CA MET A 114 20.31 5.54 1.84
C MET A 114 20.91 4.83 3.06
N ALA A 115 21.81 3.86 2.86
CA ALA A 115 22.35 3.02 3.94
C ALA A 115 22.99 3.83 5.10
N PRO A 116 23.78 4.89 4.88
CA PRO A 116 24.36 5.67 5.97
C PRO A 116 23.38 6.62 6.68
N LEU A 117 22.19 6.88 6.11
CA LEU A 117 21.24 7.85 6.65
C LEU A 117 20.81 7.53 8.08
N SER A 118 20.68 6.25 8.42
CA SER A 118 20.31 5.81 9.77
C SER A 118 21.32 6.21 10.86
N LYS A 119 22.53 6.63 10.49
CA LYS A 119 23.59 7.04 11.42
C LYS A 119 23.67 8.56 11.58
N VAL A 120 22.87 9.32 10.84
CA VAL A 120 22.84 10.79 10.93
C VAL A 120 22.16 11.21 12.22
N THR A 121 22.87 11.92 13.07
CA THR A 121 22.37 12.40 14.38
C THR A 121 22.42 13.92 14.51
N ASP A 122 23.13 14.60 13.62
CA ASP A 122 23.16 16.06 13.57
C ASP A 122 21.80 16.65 13.23
N LYS A 123 21.31 17.52 14.08
CA LYS A 123 19.96 18.10 13.99
C LYS A 123 19.72 18.80 12.64
N ALA A 124 20.69 19.57 12.15
CA ALA A 124 20.52 20.32 10.91
C ALA A 124 20.47 19.37 9.70
N GLN A 125 21.32 18.36 9.68
CA GLN A 125 21.33 17.35 8.63
C GLN A 125 20.05 16.50 8.63
N VAL A 126 19.54 16.12 9.80
CA VAL A 126 18.27 15.37 9.91
C VAL A 126 17.12 16.18 9.35
N ILE A 127 17.02 17.47 9.70
CA ILE A 127 15.96 18.36 9.18
C ILE A 127 16.09 18.54 7.67
N ASP A 128 17.31 18.68 7.16
CA ASP A 128 17.58 18.79 5.71
C ASP A 128 17.13 17.51 4.97
N HIS A 129 17.51 16.33 5.46
CA HIS A 129 17.07 15.06 4.86
C HIS A 129 15.56 14.88 4.90
N LEU A 130 14.90 15.20 6.02
CA LEU A 130 13.44 15.17 6.11
C LEU A 130 12.81 16.08 5.05
N THR A 131 13.29 17.31 4.95
CA THR A 131 12.76 18.29 4.00
C THR A 131 12.91 17.81 2.57
N LYS A 132 14.08 17.29 2.21
CA LYS A 132 14.37 16.76 0.86
C LYS A 132 13.60 15.50 0.57
N GLY A 133 13.49 14.56 1.53
CA GLY A 133 12.74 13.32 1.37
C GLY A 133 11.26 13.55 1.10
N PHE A 134 10.61 14.40 1.90
CA PHE A 134 9.21 14.78 1.67
C PHE A 134 9.00 15.53 0.36
N ALA A 135 9.90 16.45 0.01
CA ALA A 135 9.82 17.17 -1.27
C ALA A 135 9.95 16.23 -2.47
N HIS A 136 10.86 15.23 -2.39
CA HIS A 136 11.03 14.21 -3.41
C HIS A 136 9.78 13.36 -3.53
N ALA A 137 9.26 12.81 -2.42
CA ALA A 137 8.05 11.98 -2.42
C ALA A 137 6.87 12.73 -3.05
N LYS A 138 6.63 13.98 -2.63
CA LYS A 138 5.57 14.82 -3.17
C LYS A 138 5.71 14.99 -4.68
N LYS A 139 6.89 15.43 -5.16
CA LYS A 139 7.16 15.65 -6.58
C LYS A 139 6.91 14.40 -7.43
N GLU A 140 7.44 13.27 -7.00
CA GLU A 140 7.30 12.01 -7.73
C GLU A 140 5.83 11.57 -7.76
N ILE A 141 5.13 11.59 -6.63
CA ILE A 141 3.74 11.16 -6.55
C ILE A 141 2.83 12.11 -7.35
N GLU A 142 3.06 13.42 -7.31
CA GLU A 142 2.32 14.39 -8.14
C GLU A 142 2.41 14.07 -9.62
N SER A 143 3.59 13.65 -10.10
CA SER A 143 3.86 13.36 -11.51
C SER A 143 3.20 12.08 -12.05
N ILE A 144 2.72 11.19 -11.17
CA ILE A 144 2.14 9.90 -11.57
C ILE A 144 0.76 10.12 -12.20
N ASP A 145 0.55 9.62 -13.44
CA ASP A 145 -0.78 9.59 -14.05
C ASP A 145 -1.69 8.62 -13.27
N PRO A 146 -2.85 9.08 -12.77
CA PRO A 146 -3.81 8.23 -12.08
C PRO A 146 -4.26 7.00 -12.88
N ALA A 147 -4.23 7.04 -14.21
CA ALA A 147 -4.53 5.89 -15.04
C ALA A 147 -3.59 4.70 -14.80
N THR A 148 -2.36 4.95 -14.36
CA THR A 148 -1.39 3.90 -14.04
C THR A 148 -1.58 3.29 -12.65
N LEU A 149 -2.51 3.83 -11.86
CA LEU A 149 -2.78 3.44 -10.47
C LEU A 149 -4.07 2.62 -10.33
N THR A 150 -4.74 2.29 -11.43
CA THR A 150 -6.03 1.58 -11.44
C THR A 150 -5.91 0.10 -11.08
N GLY A 151 -4.78 -0.53 -11.41
CA GLY A 151 -4.49 -1.93 -11.17
C GLY A 151 -3.75 -2.19 -9.84
N LYS A 152 -3.42 -3.46 -9.61
CA LYS A 152 -2.57 -3.87 -8.48
C LYS A 152 -1.08 -3.69 -8.80
N ARG A 153 -0.30 -3.46 -7.75
CA ARG A 153 1.17 -3.34 -7.79
C ARG A 153 1.82 -4.23 -6.74
N ARG A 154 3.01 -4.72 -7.06
CA ARG A 154 3.83 -5.49 -6.11
C ARG A 154 4.49 -4.54 -5.12
N VAL A 155 3.98 -4.48 -3.89
CA VAL A 155 4.50 -3.64 -2.80
C VAL A 155 4.65 -4.50 -1.55
N MET A 156 5.80 -4.45 -0.89
CA MET A 156 6.13 -5.26 0.30
C MET A 156 5.86 -6.76 0.09
N GLY A 157 6.20 -7.28 -1.09
CA GLY A 157 6.03 -8.71 -1.41
C GLY A 157 4.60 -9.16 -1.69
N GLN A 158 3.62 -8.27 -1.74
CA GLN A 158 2.20 -8.56 -2.00
C GLN A 158 1.65 -7.71 -3.15
N ASP A 159 0.66 -8.22 -3.86
CA ASP A 159 -0.06 -7.48 -4.90
C ASP A 159 -1.16 -6.65 -4.24
N ARG A 160 -0.97 -5.34 -4.20
CA ARG A 160 -1.82 -4.37 -3.50
C ARG A 160 -2.49 -3.41 -4.46
N ALA A 161 -3.75 -3.07 -4.18
CA ALA A 161 -4.44 -1.95 -4.82
C ALA A 161 -3.98 -0.62 -4.24
N LEU A 162 -4.20 0.49 -4.95
CA LEU A 162 -3.81 1.82 -4.48
C LEU A 162 -4.29 2.17 -3.06
N PRO A 163 -5.54 1.90 -2.64
CA PRO A 163 -5.97 2.16 -1.27
C PRO A 163 -5.13 1.41 -0.23
N ASP A 164 -4.80 0.13 -0.48
CA ASP A 164 -3.97 -0.66 0.43
C ASP A 164 -2.54 -0.12 0.52
N ILE A 165 -2.01 0.40 -0.60
CA ILE A 165 -0.67 0.99 -0.66
C ILE A 165 -0.62 2.28 0.16
N VAL A 166 -1.58 3.19 -0.05
CA VAL A 166 -1.58 4.48 0.67
C VAL A 166 -1.87 4.30 2.16
N ILE A 167 -2.70 3.31 2.55
CA ILE A 167 -2.91 2.96 3.96
C ILE A 167 -1.62 2.38 4.57
N ALA A 168 -0.89 1.52 3.84
CA ALA A 168 0.35 0.95 4.36
C ALA A 168 1.43 2.02 4.57
N ILE A 169 1.63 2.92 3.59
CA ILE A 169 2.64 3.98 3.67
C ILE A 169 2.22 5.06 4.69
N GLY A 170 0.98 5.56 4.58
CA GLY A 170 0.46 6.58 5.49
C GLY A 170 0.36 6.06 6.92
N GLY A 171 -0.12 4.82 7.10
CA GLY A 171 -0.21 4.17 8.42
C GLY A 171 1.14 4.08 9.12
N ASP A 172 2.20 3.68 8.41
CA ASP A 172 3.56 3.64 8.92
C ASP A 172 4.06 5.02 9.37
N MET A 173 3.83 6.06 8.55
CA MET A 173 4.16 7.44 8.92
C MET A 173 3.40 7.89 10.19
N HIS A 174 2.10 7.58 10.29
CA HIS A 174 1.29 7.93 11.46
C HIS A 174 1.73 7.17 12.72
N GLU A 175 2.13 5.90 12.61
CA GLU A 175 2.68 5.10 13.70
C GLU A 175 3.97 5.74 14.24
N HIS A 176 4.91 6.07 13.35
CA HIS A 176 6.16 6.73 13.73
C HIS A 176 5.97 8.17 14.23
N LEU A 177 4.96 8.88 13.73
CA LEU A 177 4.59 10.18 14.31
C LEU A 177 4.11 10.01 15.76
N GLY A 178 3.26 9.03 16.02
CA GLY A 178 2.81 8.70 17.38
C GLY A 178 3.97 8.35 18.31
N GLN A 179 4.93 7.57 17.82
CA GLN A 179 6.17 7.25 18.54
C GLN A 179 6.96 8.51 18.90
N LEU A 180 7.19 9.43 17.95
CA LEU A 180 7.91 10.68 18.20
C LEU A 180 7.15 11.64 19.12
N ILE A 181 5.81 11.67 19.07
CA ILE A 181 5.00 12.45 20.02
C ILE A 181 5.20 11.91 21.44
N ALA A 182 5.21 10.57 21.63
CA ALA A 182 5.49 9.98 22.92
C ALA A 182 6.91 10.34 23.40
N TYR A 183 7.90 10.26 22.53
CA TYR A 183 9.29 10.66 22.86
C TYR A 183 9.38 12.14 23.23
N ALA A 184 8.71 13.03 22.49
CA ALA A 184 8.67 14.45 22.80
C ALA A 184 8.13 14.70 24.20
N ARG A 185 6.95 14.15 24.51
CA ARG A 185 6.31 14.31 25.83
C ARG A 185 7.17 13.76 26.97
N THR A 186 7.81 12.61 26.79
CA THR A 186 8.74 12.03 27.78
C THR A 186 9.96 12.93 28.03
N ASN A 187 10.39 13.68 27.02
CA ASN A 187 11.49 14.65 27.11
C ASN A 187 11.03 16.08 27.41
N HIS A 188 9.79 16.29 27.82
CA HIS A 188 9.18 17.60 28.10
C HIS A 188 9.18 18.55 26.88
N VAL A 189 9.22 18.00 25.69
CA VAL A 189 9.09 18.75 24.43
C VAL A 189 7.61 18.80 24.04
N VAL A 190 7.05 19.99 23.93
CA VAL A 190 5.66 20.20 23.51
C VAL A 190 5.60 20.18 22.00
N PRO A 191 4.79 19.28 21.37
CA PRO A 191 4.59 19.32 19.93
C PRO A 191 4.03 20.68 19.48
N PRO A 192 4.54 21.28 18.39
CA PRO A 192 4.19 22.66 18.00
C PRO A 192 2.70 22.93 17.78
N TRP A 193 1.94 21.89 17.43
CA TRP A 193 0.46 21.95 17.19
C TRP A 193 -0.37 21.72 18.46
N SER A 194 0.24 21.46 19.61
CA SER A 194 -0.44 21.16 20.89
C SER A 194 -0.56 22.41 21.79
N LYS A 195 -0.38 23.60 21.22
CA LYS A 195 -0.48 24.88 21.94
C LYS A 195 -1.91 25.37 21.97
#